data_a50a88e0e620f1106fed9ad066c28ce3
#
_entry.id   a50a88e0e620f1106fed9ad066c28ce3
#
_cell.length_a   1.000
_cell.length_b   1.000
_cell.length_c   1.000
_cell.angle_alpha   90.00
_cell.angle_beta   90.00
_cell.angle_gamma   90.00
#
_symmetry.space_group_name_H-M   'P 1'
#
loop_
_entity.id
_entity.type
_entity.pdbx_description
1 polymer ?
#
loop_
_entity_poly.entity_id
_entity_poly.type
_entity_poly.pdbx_seq_one_letter_code
_entity_poly.pdbx_strand_id
1 'polypeptide(L)'
;MAVSPEAATVLNPHSQPVALSLRLLTGMTTYTVGYMIGSLSSRSINRKLSQALIRLAPKELKFAEIPIADLPLYNYDFDDDFPPVATALKEQISSSDAILFLTPEYNRSIPGSLKNAIDWASRPYGQNAFARRPSAVIGASPGKIGTAVAQQHLRSILSYCNSPQMNSPEAYIQFEKGMIDDEGRVTVESTEKFLREYMQEFCNFIARVYTVLPRPS
;
A
#
# COMPACT_ATOMS: atom_id res chain seq x y z
N MET A 1 40.19 24.21 -46.17
CA MET A 1 38.98 23.45 -46.50
C MET A 1 38.46 22.82 -45.24
N ALA A 2 37.42 23.42 -44.65
CA ALA A 2 36.83 22.94 -43.41
C ALA A 2 35.59 22.12 -43.83
N VAL A 3 35.47 20.88 -43.29
CA VAL A 3 34.29 20.06 -43.41
C VAL A 3 33.61 20.03 -42.02
N SER A 4 32.38 20.55 -42.01
CA SER A 4 31.46 20.54 -40.91
C SER A 4 30.94 19.12 -40.63
N PRO A 5 30.81 18.61 -39.39
CA PRO A 5 30.03 17.41 -39.14
C PRO A 5 28.58 17.82 -38.82
N GLU A 6 27.65 17.35 -39.64
CA GLU A 6 26.22 17.37 -39.36
C GLU A 6 25.90 16.46 -38.16
N ALA A 7 25.25 17.07 -37.17
CA ALA A 7 24.70 16.36 -36.05
C ALA A 7 23.45 15.56 -36.48
N ALA A 8 23.57 14.26 -36.56
CA ALA A 8 22.42 13.37 -36.75
C ALA A 8 21.59 13.33 -35.47
N THR A 9 20.43 13.95 -35.49
CA THR A 9 19.42 13.84 -34.45
C THR A 9 18.79 12.45 -34.54
N VAL A 10 19.17 11.56 -33.60
CA VAL A 10 18.53 10.27 -33.45
C VAL A 10 17.18 10.49 -32.76
N LEU A 11 16.11 10.48 -33.53
CA LEU A 11 14.75 10.41 -33.01
C LEU A 11 14.52 9.02 -32.41
N ASN A 12 14.27 8.99 -31.11
CA ASN A 12 13.91 7.78 -30.38
C ASN A 12 12.41 7.48 -30.61
N PRO A 13 12.03 6.39 -31.33
CA PRO A 13 10.63 6.14 -31.70
C PRO A 13 9.78 5.46 -30.61
N HIS A 14 10.26 5.38 -29.38
CA HIS A 14 9.57 4.63 -28.31
C HIS A 14 8.92 5.47 -27.21
N SER A 15 8.69 6.78 -27.42
CA SER A 15 7.91 7.61 -26.50
C SER A 15 6.52 7.93 -27.06
N GLN A 16 5.68 6.92 -27.19
CA GLN A 16 4.22 7.11 -27.31
C GLN A 16 3.57 6.62 -26.01
N PRO A 17 2.63 7.40 -25.41
CA PRO A 17 2.05 7.05 -24.13
C PRO A 17 1.06 5.89 -24.28
N VAL A 18 1.44 4.73 -23.75
CA VAL A 18 0.56 3.54 -23.61
C VAL A 18 -0.70 3.85 -22.76
N ALA A 19 -0.72 5.01 -22.10
CA ALA A 19 -1.80 5.44 -21.22
C ALA A 19 -3.13 5.74 -21.91
N LEU A 20 -3.17 6.00 -23.23
CA LEU A 20 -4.40 6.41 -23.92
C LEU A 20 -5.24 5.24 -24.44
N SER A 21 -4.65 4.09 -24.64
CA SER A 21 -5.34 2.90 -25.21
C SER A 21 -6.12 2.09 -24.16
N LEU A 22 -5.74 2.14 -22.88
CA LEU A 22 -6.41 1.38 -21.81
C LEU A 22 -7.73 2.04 -21.31
N ARG A 23 -7.92 3.33 -21.56
CA ARG A 23 -9.12 4.07 -21.09
C ARG A 23 -10.40 3.79 -21.88
N LEU A 24 -10.32 3.16 -23.05
CA LEU A 24 -11.47 3.00 -23.95
C LEU A 24 -12.19 1.64 -23.87
N LEU A 25 -11.73 0.72 -23.01
CA LEU A 25 -12.30 -0.64 -22.93
C LEU A 25 -12.85 -1.07 -21.58
N THR A 26 -12.85 -0.20 -20.56
CA THR A 26 -13.37 -0.60 -19.26
C THR A 26 -14.41 0.39 -18.76
N GLY A 27 -15.65 -0.06 -18.64
CA GLY A 27 -16.55 0.52 -17.64
C GLY A 27 -15.79 0.63 -16.32
N MET A 28 -15.96 1.74 -15.56
CA MET A 28 -15.16 2.08 -14.37
C MET A 28 -15.04 0.88 -13.44
N THR A 29 -13.90 0.19 -13.49
CA THR A 29 -13.65 -0.96 -12.60
C THR A 29 -13.39 -0.43 -11.20
N THR A 30 -14.20 -0.88 -10.24
CA THR A 30 -14.02 -0.56 -8.82
C THR A 30 -13.14 -1.63 -8.17
N TYR A 31 -12.24 -1.20 -7.29
CA TYR A 31 -11.38 -2.08 -6.50
C TYR A 31 -11.66 -1.93 -5.01
N THR A 32 -11.79 -3.03 -4.31
CA THR A 32 -11.84 -3.06 -2.84
C THR A 32 -10.42 -3.09 -2.30
N VAL A 33 -10.07 -2.08 -1.51
CA VAL A 33 -8.76 -1.96 -0.84
C VAL A 33 -8.94 -2.26 0.64
N GLY A 34 -8.39 -3.37 1.09
CA GLY A 34 -8.20 -3.62 2.52
C GLY A 34 -7.07 -2.73 3.05
N TYR A 35 -7.25 -2.08 4.20
CA TYR A 35 -6.16 -1.32 4.78
C TYR A 35 -5.87 -1.73 6.22
N MET A 36 -4.58 -1.82 6.56
CA MET A 36 -4.09 -2.19 7.88
C MET A 36 -3.32 -1.03 8.50
N ILE A 37 -3.68 -0.66 9.73
CA ILE A 37 -2.98 0.37 10.50
C ILE A 37 -2.10 -0.33 11.54
N GLY A 38 -0.78 -0.26 11.37
CA GLY A 38 0.17 -0.92 12.27
C GLY A 38 0.20 -0.37 13.71
N SER A 39 -0.37 0.81 13.94
CA SER A 39 -0.44 1.43 15.27
C SER A 39 -1.76 1.11 15.96
N LEU A 40 -1.71 0.50 17.13
CA LEU A 40 -2.88 0.24 17.99
C LEU A 40 -3.24 1.42 18.91
N SER A 41 -2.48 2.51 18.88
CA SER A 41 -2.73 3.69 19.72
C SER A 41 -4.03 4.39 19.33
N SER A 42 -4.85 4.76 20.32
CA SER A 42 -6.03 5.60 20.11
C SER A 42 -5.68 7.01 19.57
N ARG A 43 -4.42 7.44 19.74
CA ARG A 43 -3.88 8.71 19.23
C ARG A 43 -3.01 8.52 18.00
N SER A 44 -3.23 7.46 17.24
CA SER A 44 -2.41 7.10 16.08
C SER A 44 -2.44 8.16 14.98
N ILE A 45 -1.28 8.75 14.66
CA ILE A 45 -1.12 9.63 13.50
C ILE A 45 -1.27 8.87 12.17
N ASN A 46 -0.98 7.57 12.16
CA ASN A 46 -1.22 6.73 10.98
C ASN A 46 -2.72 6.47 10.75
N ARG A 47 -3.56 6.52 11.79
CA ARG A 47 -5.02 6.53 11.64
C ARG A 47 -5.50 7.85 11.01
N LYS A 48 -4.98 9.00 11.43
CA LYS A 48 -5.26 10.27 10.75
C LYS A 48 -4.79 10.25 9.29
N LEU A 49 -3.62 9.69 9.02
CA LEU A 49 -3.13 9.52 7.66
C LEU A 49 -4.06 8.62 6.82
N SER A 50 -4.59 7.53 7.37
CA SER A 50 -5.54 6.67 6.64
C SER A 50 -6.82 7.41 6.26
N GLN A 51 -7.36 8.24 7.15
CA GLN A 51 -8.54 9.07 6.86
C GLN A 51 -8.26 10.06 5.72
N ALA A 52 -7.10 10.71 5.73
CA ALA A 52 -6.69 11.62 4.65
C ALA A 52 -6.56 10.88 3.31
N LEU A 53 -5.91 9.72 3.28
CA LEU A 53 -5.73 8.93 2.07
C LEU A 53 -7.07 8.46 1.48
N ILE A 54 -7.99 7.97 2.33
CA ILE A 54 -9.33 7.55 1.90
C ILE A 54 -10.10 8.73 1.30
N ARG A 55 -10.01 9.91 1.93
CA ARG A 55 -10.65 11.13 1.45
C ARG A 55 -10.11 11.61 0.11
N LEU A 56 -8.81 11.46 -0.13
CA LEU A 56 -8.11 11.91 -1.33
C LEU A 56 -8.07 10.89 -2.46
N ALA A 57 -8.50 9.65 -2.18
CA ALA A 57 -8.46 8.56 -3.13
C ALA A 57 -9.42 8.75 -4.31
N PRO A 58 -9.08 8.23 -5.50
CA PRO A 58 -10.01 8.19 -6.61
C PRO A 58 -11.23 7.31 -6.30
N LYS A 59 -12.36 7.63 -6.91
CA LYS A 59 -13.67 6.98 -6.64
C LYS A 59 -13.71 5.49 -6.97
N GLU A 60 -12.79 5.03 -7.76
CA GLU A 60 -12.58 3.62 -8.13
C GLU A 60 -12.10 2.77 -6.96
N LEU A 61 -11.52 3.38 -5.92
CA LEU A 61 -11.07 2.67 -4.73
C LEU A 61 -12.15 2.72 -3.63
N LYS A 62 -12.52 1.56 -3.12
CA LYS A 62 -13.38 1.38 -1.95
C LYS A 62 -12.58 0.77 -0.82
N PHE A 63 -12.70 1.31 0.38
CA PHE A 63 -11.83 0.95 1.50
C PHE A 63 -12.59 0.17 2.57
N ALA A 64 -11.92 -0.87 3.09
CA ALA A 64 -12.34 -1.63 4.26
C ALA A 64 -11.18 -1.74 5.25
N GLU A 65 -11.39 -1.33 6.50
CA GLU A 65 -10.36 -1.54 7.54
C GLU A 65 -10.26 -3.03 7.87
N ILE A 66 -9.03 -3.52 7.94
CA ILE A 66 -8.70 -4.86 8.41
C ILE A 66 -8.09 -4.72 9.81
N PRO A 67 -8.85 -4.99 10.89
CA PRO A 67 -8.39 -4.83 12.25
C PRO A 67 -7.33 -5.88 12.60
N ILE A 68 -6.31 -5.47 13.39
CA ILE A 68 -5.20 -6.32 13.79
C ILE A 68 -4.98 -6.38 15.31
N ALA A 69 -5.88 -5.76 16.09
CA ALA A 69 -5.67 -5.55 17.53
C ALA A 69 -5.81 -6.83 18.36
N ASP A 70 -6.77 -7.69 18.02
CA ASP A 70 -7.20 -8.80 18.89
C ASP A 70 -6.55 -10.14 18.52
N LEU A 71 -5.54 -10.12 17.67
CA LEU A 71 -4.82 -11.32 17.24
C LEU A 71 -3.90 -11.82 18.37
N PRO A 72 -4.00 -13.06 18.83
CA PRO A 72 -2.99 -13.63 19.71
C PRO A 72 -1.63 -13.66 19.02
N LEU A 73 -0.55 -13.79 19.76
CA LEU A 73 0.75 -13.99 19.12
C LEU A 73 0.71 -15.29 18.33
N TYR A 74 1.13 -15.20 17.07
CA TYR A 74 1.20 -16.38 16.20
C TYR A 74 2.19 -17.40 16.75
N ASN A 75 1.74 -18.64 16.75
CA ASN A 75 2.54 -19.81 17.06
C ASN A 75 2.16 -20.91 16.06
N TYR A 76 3.14 -21.67 15.61
CA TYR A 76 2.96 -22.74 14.62
C TYR A 76 1.96 -23.82 15.06
N ASP A 77 1.77 -24.03 16.36
CA ASP A 77 0.82 -25.01 16.91
C ASP A 77 -0.65 -24.67 16.55
N PHE A 78 -0.93 -23.45 16.12
CA PHE A 78 -2.26 -23.05 15.67
C PHE A 78 -2.54 -23.36 14.19
N ASP A 79 -1.58 -23.86 13.42
CA ASP A 79 -1.80 -24.13 12.00
C ASP A 79 -2.86 -25.19 11.72
N ASP A 80 -3.07 -26.13 12.66
CA ASP A 80 -4.11 -27.16 12.59
C ASP A 80 -5.46 -26.72 13.20
N ASP A 81 -5.49 -25.67 14.02
CA ASP A 81 -6.69 -25.14 14.67
C ASP A 81 -6.65 -23.59 14.70
N PHE A 82 -6.98 -23.00 13.57
CA PHE A 82 -6.88 -21.56 13.37
C PHE A 82 -7.94 -20.80 14.17
N PRO A 83 -7.56 -19.86 15.05
CA PRO A 83 -8.54 -19.11 15.84
C PRO A 83 -9.45 -18.24 14.94
N PRO A 84 -10.73 -18.08 15.30
CA PRO A 84 -11.71 -17.37 14.48
C PRO A 84 -11.27 -15.94 14.08
N VAL A 85 -10.56 -15.23 14.95
CA VAL A 85 -10.05 -13.88 14.67
C VAL A 85 -9.00 -13.88 13.55
N ALA A 86 -8.15 -14.92 13.48
CA ALA A 86 -7.15 -15.05 12.42
C ALA A 86 -7.79 -15.54 11.11
N THR A 87 -8.83 -16.38 11.19
CA THR A 87 -9.64 -16.75 10.02
C THR A 87 -10.31 -15.53 9.43
N ALA A 88 -10.96 -14.70 10.25
CA ALA A 88 -11.59 -13.45 9.80
C ALA A 88 -10.58 -12.46 9.18
N LEU A 89 -9.36 -12.36 9.74
CA LEU A 89 -8.29 -11.58 9.14
C LEU A 89 -7.96 -12.05 7.71
N LYS A 90 -7.79 -13.35 7.51
CA LYS A 90 -7.50 -13.93 6.20
C LYS A 90 -8.63 -13.74 5.20
N GLU A 91 -9.88 -13.90 5.64
CA GLU A 91 -11.07 -13.67 4.82
C GLU A 91 -11.16 -12.20 4.35
N GLN A 92 -10.92 -11.23 5.24
CA GLN A 92 -10.89 -9.81 4.90
C GLN A 92 -9.79 -9.47 3.90
N ILE A 93 -8.59 -10.04 4.06
CA ILE A 93 -7.52 -9.89 3.08
C ILE A 93 -7.92 -10.54 1.75
N SER A 94 -8.48 -11.73 1.79
CA SER A 94 -8.86 -12.49 0.60
C SER A 94 -10.01 -11.84 -0.19
N SER A 95 -10.92 -11.16 0.48
CA SER A 95 -12.01 -10.40 -0.15
C SER A 95 -11.57 -9.03 -0.71
N SER A 96 -10.33 -8.62 -0.45
CA SER A 96 -9.79 -7.35 -0.94
C SER A 96 -9.05 -7.55 -2.27
N ASP A 97 -9.21 -6.61 -3.21
CA ASP A 97 -8.44 -6.58 -4.44
C ASP A 97 -6.98 -6.15 -4.21
N ALA A 98 -6.74 -5.30 -3.22
CA ALA A 98 -5.41 -4.78 -2.89
C ALA A 98 -5.30 -4.46 -1.41
N ILE A 99 -4.06 -4.34 -0.90
CA ILE A 99 -3.82 -4.04 0.51
C ILE A 99 -3.00 -2.75 0.63
N LEU A 100 -3.49 -1.81 1.46
CA LEU A 100 -2.77 -0.61 1.84
C LEU A 100 -2.26 -0.76 3.28
N PHE A 101 -0.94 -0.73 3.45
CA PHE A 101 -0.30 -0.79 4.75
C PHE A 101 0.08 0.59 5.24
N LEU A 102 -0.39 0.97 6.44
CA LEU A 102 0.00 2.19 7.13
C LEU A 102 0.84 1.82 8.35
N THR A 103 2.15 2.05 8.28
CA THR A 103 3.06 1.61 9.34
C THR A 103 3.70 2.79 10.08
N PRO A 104 3.62 2.85 11.44
CA PRO A 104 4.59 3.62 12.19
C PRO A 104 5.95 2.92 12.14
N GLU A 105 6.99 3.57 12.66
CA GLU A 105 8.30 2.99 12.85
C GLU A 105 8.58 2.80 14.33
N TYR A 106 8.75 1.56 14.77
CA TYR A 106 9.13 1.20 16.13
C TYR A 106 10.52 0.57 16.11
N ASN A 107 11.48 1.21 16.77
CA ASN A 107 12.85 0.68 16.87
C ASN A 107 13.45 0.32 15.50
N ARG A 108 13.27 1.18 14.50
CA ARG A 108 13.75 0.98 13.12
C ARG A 108 13.14 -0.22 12.39
N SER A 109 11.94 -0.63 12.78
CA SER A 109 11.20 -1.70 12.13
C SER A 109 9.70 -1.44 12.15
N ILE A 110 8.93 -2.38 11.61
CA ILE A 110 7.46 -2.39 11.74
C ILE A 110 7.04 -2.74 13.16
N PRO A 111 5.86 -2.31 13.62
CA PRO A 111 5.31 -2.73 14.91
C PRO A 111 5.13 -4.25 14.99
N GLY A 112 5.30 -4.81 16.19
CA GLY A 112 5.05 -6.23 16.45
C GLY A 112 3.62 -6.66 16.11
N SER A 113 2.63 -5.79 16.34
CA SER A 113 1.22 -6.03 15.96
C SER A 113 1.03 -6.22 14.47
N LEU A 114 1.68 -5.40 13.63
CA LEU A 114 1.61 -5.53 12.18
C LEU A 114 2.34 -6.78 11.69
N LYS A 115 3.54 -7.07 12.26
CA LYS A 115 4.27 -8.28 11.94
C LYS A 115 3.47 -9.52 12.29
N ASN A 116 2.85 -9.54 13.47
CA ASN A 116 1.99 -10.63 13.92
C ASN A 116 0.79 -10.86 12.98
N ALA A 117 0.12 -9.80 12.54
CA ALA A 117 -0.97 -9.91 11.58
C ALA A 117 -0.51 -10.52 10.24
N ILE A 118 0.69 -10.15 9.78
CA ILE A 118 1.25 -10.72 8.54
C ILE A 118 1.62 -12.19 8.75
N ASP A 119 2.15 -12.56 9.91
CA ASP A 119 2.48 -13.95 10.23
C ASP A 119 1.21 -14.81 10.22
N TRP A 120 0.12 -14.38 10.84
CA TRP A 120 -1.17 -15.07 10.78
C TRP A 120 -1.69 -15.19 9.34
N ALA A 121 -1.69 -14.10 8.59
CA ALA A 121 -2.29 -14.07 7.25
C ALA A 121 -1.50 -14.87 6.21
N SER A 122 -0.21 -15.10 6.44
CA SER A 122 0.65 -15.90 5.57
C SER A 122 0.61 -17.41 5.89
N ARG A 123 -0.11 -17.83 6.91
CA ARG A 123 -0.21 -19.21 7.38
C ARG A 123 -1.62 -19.80 7.20
N PRO A 124 -1.77 -21.14 7.27
CA PRO A 124 -0.73 -22.18 7.22
C PRO A 124 0.12 -22.12 5.95
N TYR A 125 1.26 -22.83 5.93
CA TYR A 125 2.14 -22.83 4.75
C TYR A 125 1.39 -23.24 3.48
N GLY A 126 1.60 -22.49 2.40
CA GLY A 126 0.87 -22.66 1.13
C GLY A 126 -0.47 -21.93 1.04
N GLN A 127 -0.97 -21.33 2.14
CA GLN A 127 -2.25 -20.63 2.20
C GLN A 127 -2.08 -19.12 2.49
N ASN A 128 -1.06 -18.50 1.90
CA ASN A 128 -0.74 -17.09 2.09
C ASN A 128 -1.80 -16.18 1.45
N ALA A 129 -2.53 -15.43 2.28
CA ALA A 129 -3.60 -14.54 1.83
C ALA A 129 -3.11 -13.32 1.03
N PHE A 130 -1.83 -12.93 1.14
CA PHE A 130 -1.27 -11.80 0.39
C PHE A 130 -0.81 -12.17 -1.02
N ALA A 131 -0.65 -13.46 -1.32
CA ALA A 131 -0.09 -13.89 -2.58
C ALA A 131 -0.86 -13.30 -3.78
N ARG A 132 -0.11 -12.64 -4.69
CA ARG A 132 -0.62 -12.03 -5.93
C ARG A 132 -1.56 -10.82 -5.71
N ARG A 133 -1.80 -10.37 -4.48
CA ARG A 133 -2.54 -9.14 -4.20
C ARG A 133 -1.63 -7.92 -4.24
N PRO A 134 -1.95 -6.91 -5.07
CA PRO A 134 -1.20 -5.65 -5.10
C PRO A 134 -1.17 -4.99 -3.72
N SER A 135 -0.04 -4.45 -3.34
CA SER A 135 0.10 -3.73 -2.09
C SER A 135 0.79 -2.37 -2.26
N ALA A 136 0.45 -1.45 -1.37
CA ALA A 136 1.15 -0.18 -1.20
C ALA A 136 1.51 0.01 0.27
N VAL A 137 2.63 0.68 0.52
CA VAL A 137 3.17 0.92 1.86
C VAL A 137 3.40 2.40 2.05
N ILE A 138 2.81 2.98 3.08
CA ILE A 138 2.98 4.37 3.48
C ILE A 138 3.05 4.45 5.01
N GLY A 139 3.62 5.50 5.55
CA GLY A 139 3.61 5.71 6.99
C GLY A 139 4.02 7.09 7.39
N ALA A 140 3.63 7.47 8.60
CA ALA A 140 3.93 8.75 9.19
C ALA A 140 4.60 8.59 10.56
N SER A 141 5.57 9.47 10.82
CA SER A 141 6.27 9.59 12.09
C SER A 141 6.61 11.06 12.34
N PRO A 142 6.68 11.53 13.60
CA PRO A 142 7.20 12.86 13.90
C PRO A 142 8.69 13.04 13.54
N GLY A 143 9.42 11.93 13.42
CA GLY A 143 10.83 11.94 13.05
C GLY A 143 11.06 12.30 11.58
N LYS A 144 12.20 12.97 11.29
CA LYS A 144 12.53 13.49 9.95
C LYS A 144 12.61 12.43 8.85
N ILE A 145 12.92 11.19 9.20
CA ILE A 145 13.01 10.09 8.22
C ILE A 145 11.65 9.43 7.94
N GLY A 146 10.58 9.98 8.55
CA GLY A 146 9.24 9.37 8.44
C GLY A 146 9.25 7.94 9.00
N THR A 147 8.88 6.98 8.20
CA THR A 147 8.92 5.55 8.53
C THR A 147 9.74 4.76 7.50
N ALA A 148 10.79 5.37 6.96
CA ALA A 148 11.53 4.82 5.82
C ALA A 148 12.12 3.44 6.12
N VAL A 149 12.71 3.25 7.29
CA VAL A 149 13.33 1.97 7.66
C VAL A 149 12.28 0.88 7.87
N ALA A 150 11.19 1.20 8.56
CA ALA A 150 10.07 0.27 8.73
C ALA A 150 9.45 -0.13 7.39
N GLN A 151 9.29 0.82 6.47
CA GLN A 151 8.76 0.53 5.13
C GLN A 151 9.66 -0.41 4.34
N GLN A 152 10.98 -0.26 4.40
CA GLN A 152 11.92 -1.17 3.74
C GLN A 152 11.83 -2.60 4.32
N HIS A 153 11.74 -2.73 5.65
CA HIS A 153 11.52 -4.03 6.28
C HIS A 153 10.18 -4.65 5.83
N LEU A 154 9.11 -3.85 5.79
CA LEU A 154 7.81 -4.33 5.33
C LEU A 154 7.84 -4.79 3.87
N ARG A 155 8.51 -4.05 2.99
CA ARG A 155 8.69 -4.42 1.58
C ARG A 155 9.39 -5.77 1.43
N SER A 156 10.43 -6.03 2.22
CA SER A 156 11.11 -7.33 2.24
C SER A 156 10.17 -8.47 2.64
N ILE A 157 9.34 -8.25 3.66
CA ILE A 157 8.34 -9.23 4.12
C ILE A 157 7.28 -9.50 3.04
N LEU A 158 6.74 -8.44 2.43
CA LEU A 158 5.73 -8.54 1.39
C LEU A 158 6.27 -9.20 0.11
N SER A 159 7.55 -8.99 -0.19
CA SER A 159 8.25 -9.69 -1.27
C SER A 159 8.26 -11.19 -1.04
N TYR A 160 8.60 -11.64 0.19
CA TYR A 160 8.50 -13.05 0.57
C TYR A 160 7.06 -13.58 0.49
N CYS A 161 6.09 -12.77 0.86
CA CYS A 161 4.67 -13.10 0.75
C CYS A 161 4.14 -13.09 -0.70
N ASN A 162 4.98 -12.89 -1.71
CA ASN A 162 4.59 -12.84 -3.13
C ASN A 162 3.47 -11.81 -3.42
N SER A 163 3.48 -10.69 -2.69
CA SER A 163 2.58 -9.55 -2.92
C SER A 163 3.24 -8.56 -3.88
N PRO A 164 2.68 -8.28 -5.06
CA PRO A 164 3.18 -7.23 -5.95
C PRO A 164 3.13 -5.89 -5.22
N GLN A 165 4.22 -5.10 -5.25
CA GLN A 165 4.32 -3.88 -4.47
C GLN A 165 4.41 -2.64 -5.36
N MET A 166 3.67 -1.59 -5.01
CA MET A 166 3.89 -0.26 -5.57
C MET A 166 5.18 0.33 -5.00
N ASN A 167 6.21 0.41 -5.82
CA ASN A 167 7.53 0.86 -5.40
C ASN A 167 7.76 2.37 -5.59
N SER A 168 6.91 3.03 -6.39
CA SER A 168 7.00 4.47 -6.65
C SER A 168 5.58 5.05 -6.77
N PRO A 169 5.35 6.26 -6.20
CA PRO A 169 6.30 7.02 -5.36
C PRO A 169 6.49 6.39 -3.98
N GLU A 170 7.67 6.55 -3.37
CA GLU A 170 7.88 6.27 -1.95
C GLU A 170 7.24 7.37 -1.10
N ALA A 171 6.66 7.01 0.06
CA ALA A 171 5.89 7.94 0.88
C ALA A 171 6.33 7.89 2.36
N TYR A 172 7.30 8.71 2.71
CA TYR A 172 7.87 8.85 4.05
C TYR A 172 7.39 10.14 4.68
N ILE A 173 6.29 10.10 5.42
CA ILE A 173 5.63 11.32 5.90
C ILE A 173 6.22 11.75 7.25
N GLN A 174 6.89 12.89 7.27
CA GLN A 174 7.16 13.59 8.52
C GLN A 174 5.86 14.26 8.98
N PHE A 175 5.30 13.78 10.07
CA PHE A 175 4.03 14.27 10.58
C PHE A 175 4.22 15.44 11.53
N GLU A 176 3.66 16.57 11.18
CA GLU A 176 3.61 17.76 12.04
C GLU A 176 2.21 17.92 12.65
N LYS A 177 2.16 18.50 13.86
CA LYS A 177 0.90 18.76 14.55
C LYS A 177 0.03 19.70 13.70
N GLY A 178 -1.20 19.29 13.43
CA GLY A 178 -2.13 20.06 12.60
C GLY A 178 -2.04 19.80 11.10
N MET A 179 -1.08 19.01 10.62
CA MET A 179 -0.96 18.64 9.20
C MET A 179 -2.21 17.93 8.66
N ILE A 180 -2.85 17.12 9.50
CA ILE A 180 -4.13 16.47 9.20
C ILE A 180 -5.05 16.74 10.38
N ASP A 181 -6.23 17.32 10.12
CA ASP A 181 -7.23 17.60 11.14
C ASP A 181 -8.00 16.34 11.57
N ASP A 182 -8.94 16.50 12.50
CA ASP A 182 -9.70 15.38 13.03
C ASP A 182 -10.75 14.82 12.04
N GLU A 183 -11.07 15.58 10.99
CA GLU A 183 -11.93 15.15 9.88
C GLU A 183 -11.13 14.55 8.70
N GLY A 184 -9.81 14.39 8.85
CA GLY A 184 -8.93 13.84 7.82
C GLY A 184 -8.61 14.79 6.67
N ARG A 185 -8.79 16.11 6.85
CA ARG A 185 -8.38 17.10 5.85
C ARG A 185 -6.91 17.44 6.03
N VAL A 186 -6.18 17.44 4.93
CA VAL A 186 -4.76 17.83 4.93
C VAL A 186 -4.67 19.35 4.82
N THR A 187 -3.96 19.99 5.73
CA THR A 187 -3.85 21.45 5.84
C THR A 187 -2.67 22.03 5.04
N VAL A 188 -1.75 21.18 4.61
CA VAL A 188 -0.56 21.54 3.84
C VAL A 188 -0.76 21.16 2.38
N GLU A 189 -0.88 22.13 1.49
CA GLU A 189 -1.23 21.93 0.07
C GLU A 189 -0.28 20.97 -0.66
N SER A 190 1.03 21.10 -0.45
CA SER A 190 2.01 20.23 -1.08
C SER A 190 1.86 18.77 -0.63
N THR A 191 1.53 18.56 0.66
CA THR A 191 1.27 17.22 1.21
C THR A 191 -0.05 16.67 0.67
N GLU A 192 -1.10 17.49 0.59
CA GLU A 192 -2.38 17.05 0.03
C GLU A 192 -2.22 16.60 -1.42
N LYS A 193 -1.53 17.40 -2.23
CA LYS A 193 -1.23 17.07 -3.63
C LYS A 193 -0.46 15.75 -3.73
N PHE A 194 0.60 15.58 -2.95
CA PHE A 194 1.41 14.36 -2.94
C PHE A 194 0.58 13.13 -2.57
N LEU A 195 -0.24 13.21 -1.51
CA LEU A 195 -1.08 12.09 -1.07
C LEU A 195 -2.15 11.73 -2.11
N ARG A 196 -2.71 12.71 -2.80
CA ARG A 196 -3.66 12.51 -3.91
C ARG A 196 -2.99 11.78 -5.08
N GLU A 197 -1.80 12.22 -5.47
CA GLU A 197 -1.00 11.58 -6.53
C GLU A 197 -0.60 10.15 -6.15
N TYR A 198 -0.22 9.93 -4.88
CA TYR A 198 0.09 8.61 -4.36
C TYR A 198 -1.11 7.65 -4.47
N MET A 199 -2.29 8.08 -4.09
CA MET A 199 -3.50 7.26 -4.18
C MET A 199 -3.96 7.02 -5.62
N GLN A 200 -3.77 8.01 -6.50
CA GLN A 200 -4.02 7.81 -7.94
C GLN A 200 -3.07 6.79 -8.54
N GLU A 201 -1.78 6.87 -8.17
CA GLU A 201 -0.80 5.89 -8.65
C GLU A 201 -1.06 4.49 -8.08
N PHE A 202 -1.53 4.39 -6.84
CA PHE A 202 -1.94 3.09 -6.30
C PHE A 202 -3.11 2.47 -7.09
N CYS A 203 -4.10 3.27 -7.45
CA CYS A 203 -5.20 2.82 -8.32
C CYS A 203 -4.67 2.32 -9.69
N ASN A 204 -3.79 3.09 -10.31
CA ASN A 204 -3.15 2.74 -11.57
C ASN A 204 -2.32 1.44 -11.45
N PHE A 205 -1.61 1.28 -10.32
CA PHE A 205 -0.80 0.10 -10.05
C PHE A 205 -1.66 -1.16 -9.92
N ILE A 206 -2.78 -1.09 -9.20
CA ILE A 206 -3.74 -2.20 -9.09
C ILE A 206 -4.21 -2.61 -10.48
N ALA A 207 -4.62 -1.66 -11.30
CA ALA A 207 -5.05 -1.91 -12.66
C ALA A 207 -3.97 -2.60 -13.51
N ARG A 208 -2.72 -2.11 -13.45
CA ARG A 208 -1.58 -2.72 -14.17
C ARG A 208 -1.29 -4.14 -13.71
N VAL A 209 -1.30 -4.41 -12.41
CA VAL A 209 -1.09 -5.77 -11.89
C VAL A 209 -2.14 -6.72 -12.46
N TYR A 210 -3.39 -6.33 -12.48
CA TYR A 210 -4.47 -7.18 -12.97
C TYR A 210 -4.59 -7.28 -14.49
N THR A 211 -3.76 -6.57 -15.25
CA THR A 211 -3.61 -6.84 -16.68
C THR A 211 -2.76 -8.09 -16.95
N VAL A 212 -1.87 -8.45 -16.01
CA VAL A 212 -0.94 -9.58 -16.19
C VAL A 212 -1.16 -10.73 -15.19
N LEU A 213 -1.71 -10.43 -14.02
CA LEU A 213 -2.04 -11.42 -13.00
C LEU A 213 -3.56 -11.44 -12.83
N PRO A 214 -4.25 -12.57 -13.08
CA PRO A 214 -5.68 -12.65 -12.79
C PRO A 214 -5.92 -12.41 -11.29
N ARG A 215 -7.06 -11.80 -10.95
CA ARG A 215 -7.45 -11.62 -9.54
C ARG A 215 -7.42 -12.96 -8.83
N PRO A 216 -6.86 -13.03 -7.61
CA PRO A 216 -6.95 -14.23 -6.80
C PRO A 216 -8.43 -14.57 -6.56
N SER A 217 -8.77 -15.83 -6.75
CA SER A 217 -10.12 -16.37 -6.44
C SER A 217 -10.36 -16.45 -4.94
#